data_46c60ce45a7f603a0389a84c9e5be18b
#
_entry.id   46c60ce45a7f603a0389a84c9e5be18b
#
_cell.length_a   1.000
_cell.length_b   1.000
_cell.length_c   1.000
_cell.angle_alpha   90.00
_cell.angle_beta   90.00
_cell.angle_gamma   90.00
#
_symmetry.space_group_name_H-M   'P 1'
#
loop_
_entity.id
_entity.type
_entity.pdbx_description
1 polymer ?
#
loop_
_entity_poly.entity_id
_entity_poly.type
_entity_poly.pdbx_seq_one_letter_code
_entity_poly.pdbx_strand_id
1 'polypeptide(L)'
;LTDAFHADPALGRDRSLYKFIWVRSGTLRLEIDHVETTLEAGEVVPLTPLHRIAVREVAGDYLTLLFNSNFYCIYGHDDEVSCNGLLFNGGPETVRLRPDAARTAALYEIADKLAGEYAIEDSLREEMLRILLKRFIITCTRLARERFAVAPGKEKAFDIVRQYYVLVDEHFREKKQVQEYADLLNRSPKTLSNLFAAYGL
;
A
#
# COMPACT_ATOMS: atom_id res chain seq x y z
N LEU A 1 -11.28 -9.73 -4.73
CA LEU A 1 -10.49 -9.67 -5.97
C LEU A 1 -11.39 -9.35 -7.15
N THR A 2 -10.98 -8.47 -8.06
CA THR A 2 -11.70 -8.15 -9.29
C THR A 2 -10.74 -7.74 -10.40
N ASP A 3 -11.01 -8.18 -11.60
CA ASP A 3 -10.41 -7.74 -12.87
C ASP A 3 -11.28 -6.70 -13.59
N ALA A 4 -12.46 -6.43 -13.06
CA ALA A 4 -13.45 -5.51 -13.60
C ALA A 4 -13.60 -4.23 -12.78
N PHE A 5 -12.56 -3.78 -12.08
CA PHE A 5 -12.57 -2.54 -11.28
C PHE A 5 -12.97 -1.31 -12.12
N HIS A 6 -12.62 -1.30 -13.40
CA HIS A 6 -12.98 -0.25 -14.36
C HIS A 6 -14.50 -0.18 -14.65
N ALA A 7 -15.22 -1.30 -14.45
CA ALA A 7 -16.65 -1.37 -14.72
C ALA A 7 -17.51 -0.71 -13.63
N ASP A 8 -16.94 -0.50 -12.43
CA ASP A 8 -17.61 0.19 -11.32
C ASP A 8 -16.81 1.41 -10.82
N PRO A 9 -17.05 2.60 -11.38
CA PRO A 9 -16.39 3.82 -10.94
C PRO A 9 -16.63 4.20 -9.47
N ALA A 10 -17.63 3.62 -8.80
CA ALA A 10 -17.87 3.86 -7.39
C ALA A 10 -16.75 3.27 -6.53
N LEU A 11 -16.19 2.11 -6.91
CA LEU A 11 -15.06 1.49 -6.20
C LEU A 11 -13.83 2.40 -6.17
N GLY A 12 -13.59 3.18 -7.23
CA GLY A 12 -12.48 4.12 -7.30
C GLY A 12 -12.63 5.31 -6.35
N ARG A 13 -13.86 5.63 -5.95
CA ARG A 13 -14.21 6.75 -5.06
C ARG A 13 -14.54 6.29 -3.64
N ASP A 14 -14.64 4.99 -3.42
CA ASP A 14 -14.97 4.43 -2.11
C ASP A 14 -13.83 4.69 -1.12
N ARG A 15 -14.14 5.49 -0.10
CA ARG A 15 -13.23 5.92 0.96
C ARG A 15 -13.13 4.94 2.13
N SER A 16 -13.72 3.77 2.03
CA SER A 16 -13.57 2.69 3.00
C SER A 16 -12.57 1.64 2.56
N LEU A 17 -12.18 1.63 1.26
CA LEU A 17 -11.41 0.55 0.65
C LEU A 17 -9.94 0.91 0.46
N TYR A 18 -9.05 0.10 1.03
CA TYR A 18 -7.68 -0.06 0.57
C TYR A 18 -7.66 -0.84 -0.73
N LYS A 19 -6.75 -0.51 -1.62
CA LYS A 19 -6.68 -1.10 -2.97
C LYS A 19 -5.24 -1.47 -3.30
N PHE A 20 -5.04 -2.67 -3.85
CA PHE A 20 -3.84 -2.99 -4.60
C PHE A 20 -4.24 -3.18 -6.05
N ILE A 21 -3.67 -2.40 -6.95
CA ILE A 21 -3.84 -2.56 -8.39
C ILE A 21 -2.58 -3.23 -8.94
N TRP A 22 -2.75 -4.37 -9.58
CA TRP A 22 -1.66 -5.16 -10.15
C TRP A 22 -1.89 -5.39 -11.63
N VAL A 23 -1.04 -4.83 -12.48
CA VAL A 23 -1.07 -5.06 -13.93
C VAL A 23 -0.33 -6.35 -14.24
N ARG A 24 -1.05 -7.34 -14.77
CA ARG A 24 -0.50 -8.67 -15.09
C ARG A 24 0.09 -8.73 -16.50
N SER A 25 -0.54 -8.03 -17.45
CA SER A 25 -0.03 -7.89 -18.82
C SER A 25 -0.49 -6.58 -19.46
N GLY A 26 0.25 -6.07 -20.43
CA GLY A 26 -0.07 -4.83 -21.12
C GLY A 26 0.09 -3.60 -20.26
N THR A 27 -0.83 -2.66 -20.39
CA THR A 27 -0.82 -1.37 -19.67
C THR A 27 -2.19 -1.01 -19.11
N LEU A 28 -2.18 -0.23 -18.02
CA LEU A 28 -3.38 0.32 -17.40
C LEU A 28 -3.17 1.81 -17.16
N ARG A 29 -3.98 2.66 -17.82
CA ARG A 29 -3.95 4.10 -17.61
C ARG A 29 -4.99 4.51 -16.59
N LEU A 30 -4.52 5.14 -15.52
CA LEU A 30 -5.31 5.60 -14.38
C LEU A 30 -5.17 7.10 -14.21
N GLU A 31 -6.16 7.71 -13.61
CA GLU A 31 -6.04 8.99 -12.94
C GLU A 31 -6.11 8.72 -11.43
N ILE A 32 -5.07 9.09 -10.71
CA ILE A 32 -4.98 8.99 -9.25
C ILE A 32 -4.87 10.41 -8.72
N ASP A 33 -5.88 10.86 -7.94
CA ASP A 33 -5.93 12.22 -7.36
C ASP A 33 -5.69 13.33 -8.40
N HIS A 34 -6.32 13.19 -9.59
CA HIS A 34 -6.19 14.09 -10.74
C HIS A 34 -4.84 14.04 -11.48
N VAL A 35 -3.95 13.09 -11.14
CA VAL A 35 -2.70 12.87 -11.86
C VAL A 35 -2.83 11.65 -12.77
N GLU A 36 -2.64 11.86 -14.07
CA GLU A 36 -2.61 10.75 -15.02
C GLU A 36 -1.37 9.88 -14.80
N THR A 37 -1.58 8.58 -14.74
CA THR A 37 -0.57 7.59 -14.43
C THR A 37 -0.77 6.37 -15.30
N THR A 38 0.27 5.95 -16.01
CA THR A 38 0.28 4.69 -16.75
C THR A 38 1.06 3.66 -15.95
N LEU A 39 0.42 2.53 -15.70
CA LEU A 39 1.05 1.36 -15.07
C LEU A 39 1.36 0.33 -16.14
N GLU A 40 2.50 -0.33 -15.99
CA GLU A 40 3.01 -1.34 -16.91
C GLU A 40 2.87 -2.76 -16.33
N ALA A 41 2.98 -3.76 -17.18
CA ALA A 41 2.97 -5.16 -16.78
C ALA A 41 3.97 -5.44 -15.65
N GLY A 42 3.54 -6.16 -14.62
CA GLY A 42 4.29 -6.49 -13.41
C GLY A 42 4.20 -5.45 -12.31
N GLU A 43 3.69 -4.24 -12.55
CA GLU A 43 3.58 -3.22 -11.49
C GLU A 43 2.42 -3.53 -10.54
N VAL A 44 2.71 -3.37 -9.23
CA VAL A 44 1.72 -3.42 -8.14
C VAL A 44 1.71 -2.07 -7.43
N VAL A 45 0.54 -1.48 -7.31
CA VAL A 45 0.36 -0.16 -6.70
C VAL A 45 -0.60 -0.26 -5.51
N PRO A 46 -0.12 -0.06 -4.28
CA PRO A 46 -0.95 0.06 -3.10
C PRO A 46 -1.54 1.47 -3.01
N LEU A 47 -2.82 1.57 -2.67
CA LEU A 47 -3.57 2.82 -2.56
C LEU A 47 -4.45 2.81 -1.31
N THR A 48 -4.47 3.94 -0.62
CA THR A 48 -5.30 4.14 0.59
C THR A 48 -6.75 4.45 0.22
N PRO A 49 -7.67 4.39 1.19
CA PRO A 49 -9.04 4.87 1.02
C PRO A 49 -9.16 6.34 0.59
N LEU A 50 -8.12 7.15 0.85
CA LEU A 50 -8.14 8.58 0.51
C LEU A 50 -7.92 8.85 -0.97
N HIS A 51 -7.23 7.95 -1.69
CA HIS A 51 -6.98 8.13 -3.12
C HIS A 51 -8.27 7.99 -3.94
N ARG A 52 -8.48 8.95 -4.83
CA ARG A 52 -9.50 8.89 -5.88
C ARG A 52 -8.90 8.30 -7.14
N ILE A 53 -9.53 7.26 -7.65
CA ILE A 53 -9.02 6.52 -8.79
C ILE A 53 -10.08 6.51 -9.88
N ALA A 54 -9.68 6.84 -11.10
CA ALA A 54 -10.48 6.63 -12.29
C ALA A 54 -9.65 5.84 -13.32
N VAL A 55 -10.21 4.75 -13.81
CA VAL A 55 -9.60 4.01 -14.92
C VAL A 55 -9.92 4.74 -16.21
N ARG A 56 -8.88 5.08 -16.98
CA ARG A 56 -9.00 5.80 -18.25
C ARG A 56 -8.90 4.87 -19.45
N GLU A 57 -8.03 3.88 -19.38
CA GLU A 57 -7.82 2.92 -20.45
C GLU A 57 -7.27 1.59 -19.91
N VAL A 58 -7.77 0.51 -20.44
CA VAL A 58 -7.30 -0.87 -20.13
C VAL A 58 -6.78 -1.46 -21.44
N ALA A 59 -5.48 -1.67 -21.52
CA ALA A 59 -4.82 -2.30 -22.66
C ALA A 59 -4.03 -3.53 -22.21
N GLY A 60 -4.73 -4.49 -21.60
CA GLY A 60 -4.15 -5.70 -21.05
C GLY A 60 -4.99 -6.29 -19.92
N ASP A 61 -4.33 -7.03 -19.07
CA ASP A 61 -4.94 -7.72 -17.93
C ASP A 61 -4.42 -7.17 -16.61
N TYR A 62 -5.32 -6.95 -15.65
CA TYR A 62 -4.97 -6.46 -14.32
C TYR A 62 -5.90 -7.06 -13.27
N LEU A 63 -5.45 -7.04 -12.03
CA LEU A 63 -6.18 -7.51 -10.87
C LEU A 63 -6.24 -6.40 -9.83
N THR A 64 -7.39 -6.22 -9.19
CA THR A 64 -7.52 -5.34 -8.03
C THR A 64 -7.91 -6.14 -6.80
N LEU A 65 -7.11 -6.03 -5.74
CA LEU A 65 -7.41 -6.57 -4.42
C LEU A 65 -7.96 -5.41 -3.57
N LEU A 66 -9.19 -5.59 -3.07
CA LEU A 66 -9.93 -4.62 -2.29
C LEU A 66 -10.18 -5.15 -0.89
N PHE A 67 -9.98 -4.34 0.13
CA PHE A 67 -10.36 -4.66 1.52
C PHE A 67 -10.61 -3.39 2.31
N ASN A 68 -11.36 -3.48 3.39
CA ASN A 68 -11.60 -2.38 4.32
C ASN A 68 -10.94 -2.65 5.68
N SER A 69 -10.87 -1.60 6.52
CA SER A 69 -10.26 -1.68 7.85
C SER A 69 -11.02 -2.58 8.83
N ASN A 70 -12.31 -2.84 8.61
CA ASN A 70 -13.07 -3.79 9.43
C ASN A 70 -12.64 -5.23 9.17
N PHE A 71 -12.29 -5.53 7.91
CA PHE A 71 -11.78 -6.85 7.54
C PHE A 71 -10.31 -7.02 7.96
N TYR A 72 -9.46 -6.04 7.67
CA TYR A 72 -8.04 -6.04 8.04
C TYR A 72 -7.58 -4.63 8.40
N CYS A 73 -7.33 -4.41 9.69
CA CYS A 73 -6.88 -3.13 10.21
C CYS A 73 -5.38 -2.95 9.96
N ILE A 74 -5.01 -2.07 9.04
CA ILE A 74 -3.61 -1.76 8.74
C ILE A 74 -2.89 -1.24 9.99
N TYR A 75 -3.53 -0.33 10.74
CA TYR A 75 -2.95 0.24 11.97
C TYR A 75 -2.80 -0.80 13.09
N GLY A 76 -3.80 -1.65 13.29
CA GLY A 76 -3.79 -2.67 14.33
C GLY A 76 -2.76 -3.78 14.12
N HIS A 77 -2.27 -3.97 12.88
CA HIS A 77 -1.26 -4.96 12.53
C HIS A 77 0.08 -4.35 12.11
N ASP A 78 0.26 -3.04 12.30
CA ASP A 78 1.47 -2.36 11.82
C ASP A 78 2.73 -2.82 12.54
N ASP A 79 2.67 -3.09 13.83
CA ASP A 79 3.79 -3.63 14.62
C ASP A 79 4.31 -4.96 14.07
N GLU A 80 3.42 -5.75 13.46
CA GLU A 80 3.77 -7.07 12.91
C GLU A 80 4.26 -6.99 11.46
N VAL A 81 3.68 -6.10 10.66
CA VAL A 81 3.90 -6.06 9.21
C VAL A 81 4.68 -4.83 8.76
N SER A 82 4.63 -3.75 9.53
CA SER A 82 5.26 -2.45 9.23
C SER A 82 4.91 -1.92 7.83
N CYS A 83 3.67 -2.12 7.37
CA CYS A 83 3.21 -1.71 6.05
C CYS A 83 2.63 -0.29 6.04
N ASN A 84 2.16 0.19 7.20
CA ASN A 84 1.65 1.53 7.34
C ASN A 84 2.79 2.54 7.18
N GLY A 85 2.54 3.65 6.51
CA GLY A 85 3.58 4.63 6.19
C GLY A 85 4.60 4.18 5.13
N LEU A 86 4.63 2.91 4.74
CA LEU A 86 5.51 2.40 3.69
C LEU A 86 4.75 2.09 2.40
N LEU A 87 3.70 1.29 2.49
CA LEU A 87 2.86 0.94 1.35
C LEU A 87 1.74 1.97 1.15
N PHE A 88 1.15 2.42 2.25
CA PHE A 88 -0.09 3.18 2.22
C PHE A 88 0.05 4.66 2.56
N ASN A 89 1.10 5.09 3.25
CA ASN A 89 1.30 6.49 3.64
C ASN A 89 2.76 6.92 3.44
N GLY A 90 3.40 6.49 2.37
CA GLY A 90 4.86 6.53 2.20
C GLY A 90 5.45 7.76 1.54
N GLY A 91 4.67 8.79 1.21
CA GLY A 91 5.23 9.96 0.56
C GLY A 91 4.30 10.60 -0.50
N PRO A 92 4.75 11.70 -1.15
CA PRO A 92 3.96 12.45 -2.12
C PRO A 92 3.72 11.67 -3.43
N GLU A 93 4.51 10.64 -3.68
CA GLU A 93 4.38 9.82 -4.89
C GLU A 93 3.76 8.45 -4.56
N THR A 94 2.89 7.99 -5.45
CA THR A 94 2.31 6.65 -5.37
C THR A 94 3.41 5.58 -5.43
N VAL A 95 3.42 4.68 -4.46
CA VAL A 95 4.38 3.58 -4.42
C VAL A 95 4.12 2.62 -5.57
N ARG A 96 5.10 2.41 -6.43
CA ARG A 96 5.05 1.41 -7.52
C ARG A 96 6.03 0.29 -7.21
N LEU A 97 5.52 -0.90 -7.04
CA LEU A 97 6.31 -2.09 -6.76
C LEU A 97 6.51 -2.87 -8.05
N ARG A 98 7.74 -3.31 -8.31
CA ARG A 98 8.08 -4.16 -9.45
C ARG A 98 8.68 -5.48 -8.95
N PRO A 99 7.86 -6.49 -8.67
CA PRO A 99 8.35 -7.80 -8.25
C PRO A 99 9.17 -8.45 -9.36
N ASP A 100 10.23 -9.16 -8.97
CA ASP A 100 10.94 -10.09 -9.86
C ASP A 100 10.08 -11.31 -10.20
N ALA A 101 10.57 -12.18 -11.08
CA ALA A 101 9.83 -13.36 -11.53
C ALA A 101 9.40 -14.28 -10.37
N ALA A 102 10.26 -14.49 -9.38
CA ALA A 102 9.97 -15.37 -8.25
C ALA A 102 8.87 -14.78 -7.35
N ARG A 103 8.93 -13.48 -7.08
CA ARG A 103 7.92 -12.77 -6.28
C ARG A 103 6.62 -12.60 -7.03
N THR A 104 6.67 -12.38 -8.34
CA THR A 104 5.50 -12.37 -9.22
C THR A 104 4.78 -13.72 -9.14
N ALA A 105 5.50 -14.83 -9.24
CA ALA A 105 4.91 -16.18 -9.09
C ALA A 105 4.28 -16.37 -7.69
N ALA A 106 4.93 -15.91 -6.64
CA ALA A 106 4.39 -15.97 -5.28
C ALA A 106 3.11 -15.11 -5.12
N LEU A 107 3.04 -13.94 -5.74
CA LEU A 107 1.83 -13.11 -5.73
C LEU A 107 0.68 -13.77 -6.50
N TYR A 108 0.95 -14.42 -7.65
CA TYR A 108 -0.06 -15.21 -8.37
C TYR A 108 -0.59 -16.34 -7.49
N GLU A 109 0.29 -17.13 -6.84
CA GLU A 109 -0.13 -18.19 -5.93
C GLU A 109 -1.04 -17.70 -4.82
N ILE A 110 -0.72 -16.53 -4.22
CA ILE A 110 -1.56 -15.93 -3.17
C ILE A 110 -2.90 -15.47 -3.75
N ALA A 111 -2.91 -14.85 -4.93
CA ALA A 111 -4.14 -14.38 -5.58
C ALA A 111 -5.07 -15.55 -5.93
N ASP A 112 -4.53 -16.64 -6.47
CA ASP A 112 -5.29 -17.85 -6.79
C ASP A 112 -5.88 -18.49 -5.52
N LYS A 113 -5.10 -18.56 -4.44
CA LYS A 113 -5.60 -19.04 -3.14
C LYS A 113 -6.68 -18.14 -2.56
N LEU A 114 -6.54 -16.81 -2.66
CA LEU A 114 -7.59 -15.88 -2.24
C LEU A 114 -8.87 -16.08 -3.03
N ALA A 115 -8.78 -16.27 -4.35
CA ALA A 115 -9.94 -16.51 -5.20
C ALA A 115 -10.61 -17.85 -4.85
N GLY A 116 -9.83 -18.91 -4.65
CA GLY A 116 -10.34 -20.22 -4.25
C GLY A 116 -11.01 -20.20 -2.88
N GLU A 117 -10.37 -19.56 -1.90
CA GLU A 117 -10.90 -19.44 -0.55
C GLU A 117 -12.20 -18.64 -0.49
N TYR A 118 -12.33 -17.61 -1.34
CA TYR A 118 -13.56 -16.80 -1.42
C TYR A 118 -14.78 -17.62 -1.83
N ALA A 119 -14.58 -18.73 -2.55
CA ALA A 119 -15.64 -19.65 -2.99
C ALA A 119 -16.05 -20.68 -1.91
N ILE A 120 -15.27 -20.80 -0.82
CA ILE A 120 -15.58 -21.75 0.27
C ILE A 120 -16.60 -21.12 1.22
N GLU A 121 -17.59 -21.90 1.62
CA GLU A 121 -18.63 -21.48 2.57
C GLU A 121 -18.51 -22.24 3.89
N ASP A 122 -17.54 -21.85 4.72
CA ASP A 122 -17.38 -22.36 6.08
C ASP A 122 -17.06 -21.26 7.09
N SER A 123 -16.98 -21.61 8.37
CA SER A 123 -16.70 -20.66 9.45
C SER A 123 -15.26 -20.18 9.52
N LEU A 124 -14.32 -20.80 8.79
CA LEU A 124 -12.90 -20.49 8.80
C LEU A 124 -12.47 -19.64 7.60
N ARG A 125 -13.34 -19.51 6.58
CA ARG A 125 -13.08 -18.73 5.35
C ARG A 125 -12.55 -17.34 5.64
N GLU A 126 -13.19 -16.61 6.53
CA GLU A 126 -12.83 -15.22 6.81
C GLU A 126 -11.42 -15.13 7.40
N GLU A 127 -11.07 -16.03 8.29
CA GLU A 127 -9.74 -16.06 8.90
C GLU A 127 -8.66 -16.47 7.88
N MET A 128 -8.95 -17.45 7.04
CA MET A 128 -8.03 -17.86 5.96
C MET A 128 -7.80 -16.72 4.98
N LEU A 129 -8.85 -15.98 4.59
CA LEU A 129 -8.72 -14.80 3.75
C LEU A 129 -7.87 -13.71 4.39
N ARG A 130 -7.96 -13.49 5.73
CA ARG A 130 -7.09 -12.55 6.46
C ARG A 130 -5.63 -12.98 6.44
N ILE A 131 -5.36 -14.27 6.64
CA ILE A 131 -3.99 -14.83 6.58
C ILE A 131 -3.38 -14.63 5.19
N LEU A 132 -4.13 -14.94 4.14
CA LEU A 132 -3.68 -14.77 2.75
C LEU A 132 -3.46 -13.31 2.40
N LEU A 133 -4.37 -12.42 2.81
CA LEU A 133 -4.20 -10.97 2.64
C LEU A 133 -2.95 -10.47 3.37
N LYS A 134 -2.75 -10.89 4.63
CA LYS A 134 -1.55 -10.55 5.40
C LYS A 134 -0.28 -11.01 4.69
N ARG A 135 -0.25 -12.23 4.15
CA ARG A 135 0.87 -12.74 3.36
C ARG A 135 1.13 -11.88 2.11
N PHE A 136 0.07 -11.45 1.40
CA PHE A 136 0.18 -10.55 0.26
C PHE A 136 0.80 -9.21 0.66
N ILE A 137 0.29 -8.59 1.72
CA ILE A 137 0.79 -7.31 2.26
C ILE A 137 2.27 -7.44 2.66
N ILE A 138 2.66 -8.49 3.39
CA ILE A 138 4.05 -8.73 3.78
C ILE A 138 4.97 -8.84 2.55
N THR A 139 4.52 -9.53 1.50
CA THR A 139 5.29 -9.65 0.26
C THR A 139 5.50 -8.28 -0.39
N CYS A 140 4.45 -7.48 -0.48
CA CYS A 140 4.53 -6.10 -0.99
C CYS A 140 5.40 -5.19 -0.10
N THR A 141 5.32 -5.33 1.23
CA THR A 141 6.15 -4.57 2.18
C THR A 141 7.64 -4.85 1.99
N ARG A 142 8.01 -6.11 1.77
CA ARG A 142 9.40 -6.50 1.47
C ARG A 142 9.90 -5.84 0.18
N LEU A 143 9.09 -5.85 -0.89
CA LEU A 143 9.40 -5.16 -2.15
C LEU A 143 9.57 -3.65 -1.96
N ALA A 144 8.71 -3.02 -1.17
CA ALA A 144 8.81 -1.60 -0.87
C ALA A 144 10.10 -1.27 -0.10
N ARG A 145 10.46 -2.07 0.92
CA ARG A 145 11.71 -1.89 1.68
C ARG A 145 12.95 -1.96 0.80
N GLU A 146 12.97 -2.89 -0.14
CA GLU A 146 14.06 -3.00 -1.11
C GLU A 146 14.12 -1.80 -2.05
N ARG A 147 12.96 -1.36 -2.57
CA ARG A 147 12.88 -0.20 -3.45
C ARG A 147 13.39 1.08 -2.77
N PHE A 148 13.04 1.30 -1.51
CA PHE A 148 13.50 2.46 -0.75
C PHE A 148 14.96 2.30 -0.27
N ALA A 149 15.66 1.23 -0.70
CA ALA A 149 17.05 0.95 -0.37
C ALA A 149 17.35 1.16 1.13
N VAL A 150 16.50 0.59 1.98
CA VAL A 150 16.73 0.62 3.44
C VAL A 150 18.00 -0.18 3.71
N ALA A 151 19.13 0.52 3.75
CA ALA A 151 20.42 -0.12 3.98
C ALA A 151 20.43 -0.86 5.34
N PRO A 152 21.07 -2.03 5.43
CA PRO A 152 21.22 -2.75 6.69
C PRO A 152 21.73 -1.81 7.80
N GLY A 153 21.06 -1.79 8.94
CA GLY A 153 21.37 -0.89 10.06
C GLY A 153 20.70 0.49 10.02
N LYS A 154 19.98 0.84 8.94
CA LYS A 154 19.18 2.06 8.86
C LYS A 154 17.68 1.83 9.05
N GLU A 155 17.26 0.62 9.39
CA GLU A 155 15.84 0.27 9.60
C GLU A 155 15.18 1.19 10.62
N LYS A 156 15.86 1.47 11.74
CA LYS A 156 15.33 2.36 12.79
C LYS A 156 15.12 3.81 12.30
N ALA A 157 16.00 4.31 11.44
CA ALA A 157 15.87 5.64 10.87
C ALA A 157 14.69 5.69 9.89
N PHE A 158 14.53 4.67 9.07
CA PHE A 158 13.41 4.52 8.16
C PHE A 158 12.08 4.38 8.92
N ASP A 159 12.05 3.60 10.01
CA ASP A 159 10.86 3.46 10.85
C ASP A 159 10.40 4.79 11.45
N ILE A 160 11.33 5.70 11.79
CA ILE A 160 10.98 7.04 12.27
C ILE A 160 10.29 7.86 11.17
N VAL A 161 10.79 7.82 9.93
CA VAL A 161 10.16 8.48 8.79
C VAL A 161 8.76 7.92 8.55
N ARG A 162 8.61 6.61 8.58
CA ARG A 162 7.33 5.92 8.46
C ARG A 162 6.35 6.33 9.56
N GLN A 163 6.79 6.28 10.83
CA GLN A 163 5.96 6.70 11.97
C GLN A 163 5.53 8.17 11.88
N TYR A 164 6.38 9.04 11.34
CA TYR A 164 6.01 10.42 11.10
C TYR A 164 4.80 10.55 10.18
N TYR A 165 4.78 9.81 9.06
CA TYR A 165 3.63 9.82 8.14
C TYR A 165 2.35 9.30 8.81
N VAL A 166 2.46 8.26 9.62
CA VAL A 166 1.32 7.73 10.41
C VAL A 166 0.78 8.81 11.34
N LEU A 167 1.66 9.46 12.11
CA LEU A 167 1.26 10.52 13.04
C LEU A 167 0.67 11.73 12.33
N VAL A 168 1.18 12.08 11.14
CA VAL A 168 0.59 13.14 10.32
C VAL A 168 -0.83 12.78 9.92
N ASP A 169 -1.05 11.56 9.43
CA ASP A 169 -2.38 11.09 9.02
C ASP A 169 -3.38 11.08 10.20
N GLU A 170 -2.93 10.71 11.39
CA GLU A 170 -3.75 10.69 12.59
C GLU A 170 -4.07 12.08 13.14
N HIS A 171 -3.11 13.01 13.09
CA HIS A 171 -3.16 14.28 13.82
C HIS A 171 -3.19 15.52 12.93
N PHE A 172 -3.21 15.43 11.60
CA PHE A 172 -3.13 16.59 10.70
C PHE A 172 -4.21 17.65 10.93
N ARG A 173 -5.34 17.30 11.55
CA ARG A 173 -6.40 18.25 11.89
C ARG A 173 -6.04 19.12 13.08
N GLU A 174 -5.30 18.59 14.05
CA GLU A 174 -4.97 19.21 15.33
C GLU A 174 -3.58 19.82 15.33
N LYS A 175 -2.60 19.10 14.76
CA LYS A 175 -1.18 19.46 14.74
C LYS A 175 -0.78 20.02 13.37
N LYS A 176 -0.06 21.14 13.38
CA LYS A 176 0.31 21.87 12.14
C LYS A 176 1.80 22.13 12.02
N GLN A 177 2.56 21.90 13.09
CA GLN A 177 3.98 22.22 13.14
C GLN A 177 4.84 20.96 13.25
N VAL A 178 5.96 20.95 12.53
CA VAL A 178 6.92 19.83 12.56
C VAL A 178 7.40 19.53 13.98
N GLN A 179 7.53 20.57 14.82
CA GLN A 179 7.92 20.41 16.23
C GLN A 179 6.98 19.49 17.00
N GLU A 180 5.67 19.62 16.81
CA GLU A 180 4.66 18.82 17.51
C GLU A 180 4.77 17.33 17.18
N TYR A 181 5.10 17.00 15.94
CA TYR A 181 5.36 15.61 15.51
C TYR A 181 6.73 15.10 15.98
N ALA A 182 7.72 15.99 16.01
CA ALA A 182 9.04 15.66 16.53
C ALA A 182 8.97 15.30 18.02
N ASP A 183 8.16 16.02 18.80
CA ASP A 183 7.92 15.74 20.21
C ASP A 183 7.25 14.37 20.41
N LEU A 184 6.25 14.02 19.59
CA LEU A 184 5.59 12.71 19.61
C LEU A 184 6.59 11.57 19.32
N LEU A 185 7.55 11.82 18.43
CA LEU A 185 8.58 10.85 18.06
C LEU A 185 9.81 10.86 19.00
N ASN A 186 9.79 11.71 20.03
CA ASN A 186 10.95 11.95 20.91
C ASN A 186 12.22 12.29 20.11
N ARG A 187 12.10 13.20 19.13
CA ARG A 187 13.19 13.66 18.26
C ARG A 187 13.19 15.19 18.15
N SER A 188 14.29 15.73 17.62
CA SER A 188 14.32 17.15 17.25
C SER A 188 13.83 17.34 15.81
N PRO A 189 13.23 18.50 15.45
CA PRO A 189 12.85 18.81 14.06
C PRO A 189 14.04 18.71 13.10
N LYS A 190 15.24 19.10 13.54
CA LYS A 190 16.46 18.97 12.74
C LYS A 190 16.79 17.50 12.45
N THR A 191 16.60 16.60 13.43
CA THR A 191 16.80 15.16 13.24
C THR A 191 15.83 14.62 12.19
N LEU A 192 14.55 15.02 12.28
CA LEU A 192 13.54 14.61 11.28
C LEU A 192 13.93 15.12 9.88
N SER A 193 14.25 16.41 9.73
CA SER A 193 14.65 16.96 8.42
C SER A 193 15.84 16.23 7.81
N ASN A 194 16.84 15.88 8.63
CA ASN A 194 18.00 15.12 8.17
C ASN A 194 17.62 13.70 7.74
N LEU A 195 16.71 13.05 8.45
CA LEU A 195 16.20 11.71 8.09
C LEU A 195 15.45 11.75 6.76
N PHE A 196 14.54 12.72 6.58
CA PHE A 196 13.81 12.88 5.33
C PHE A 196 14.76 13.13 4.15
N ALA A 197 15.72 14.05 4.30
CA ALA A 197 16.71 14.32 3.27
C ALA A 197 17.54 13.07 2.91
N ALA A 198 17.88 12.22 3.88
CA ALA A 198 18.64 10.99 3.64
C ALA A 198 17.87 9.94 2.81
N TYR A 199 16.55 10.04 2.75
CA TYR A 199 15.67 9.17 1.95
C TYR A 199 15.14 9.86 0.68
N GLY A 200 15.61 11.06 0.35
CA GLY A 200 15.19 11.83 -0.83
C GLY A 200 13.74 12.33 -0.74
N LEU A 201 13.26 12.54 0.46
CA LEU A 201 11.88 12.94 0.77
C LEU A 201 11.80 14.41 1.22
#